data_130599007278b623993d3fbd5cc4e159
#
_entry.id   130599007278b623993d3fbd5cc4e159
#
_cell.length_a   1.000
_cell.length_b   1.000
_cell.length_c   1.000
_cell.angle_alpha   90.00
_cell.angle_beta   90.00
_cell.angle_gamma   90.00
#
_symmetry.space_group_name_H-M   'P 1'
#
loop_
_entity.id
_entity.type
_entity.pdbx_description
1 polymer ?
#
loop_
_entity_poly.entity_id
_entity_poly.type
_entity_poly.pdbx_seq_one_letter_code
_entity_poly.pdbx_strand_id
1 'polypeptide(L)'
;MFRTLEASGQKRFEAILKDRSNHFEVHLELKNSANLQDFVTTIRKLGLRIDDIESNPAYVSSGLSVYSVSMTISERDFKKYRKHSEIIEALRSLDYIHYIEEMN
;
A
#
# COMPACT_ATOMS: atom_id res chain seq x y z
N MET A 1 19.38 -1.22 -29.58
CA MET A 1 18.89 0.16 -29.51
C MET A 1 17.39 0.25 -29.28
N PHE A 2 16.61 -0.40 -30.10
CA PHE A 2 15.14 -0.40 -29.93
C PHE A 2 14.70 -0.92 -28.59
N ARG A 3 15.34 -1.95 -28.08
CA ARG A 3 15.00 -2.53 -26.79
C ARG A 3 15.14 -1.54 -25.63
N THR A 4 16.15 -0.68 -25.70
CA THR A 4 16.39 0.30 -24.65
C THR A 4 15.28 1.35 -24.61
N LEU A 5 14.85 1.83 -25.78
CA LEU A 5 13.79 2.81 -25.90
C LEU A 5 12.44 2.21 -25.49
N GLU A 6 12.18 0.98 -25.92
CA GLU A 6 10.97 0.27 -25.54
C GLU A 6 10.92 0.04 -24.04
N ALA A 7 12.02 -0.36 -23.44
CA ALA A 7 12.09 -0.59 -22.00
C ALA A 7 11.80 0.68 -21.20
N SER A 8 12.33 1.84 -21.63
CA SER A 8 12.06 3.12 -20.98
C SER A 8 10.58 3.51 -21.07
N GLY A 9 9.99 3.39 -22.26
CA GLY A 9 8.59 3.68 -22.48
C GLY A 9 7.68 2.72 -21.71
N GLN A 10 8.06 1.46 -21.69
CA GLN A 10 7.32 0.42 -21.00
C GLN A 10 7.32 0.65 -19.49
N LYS A 11 8.43 1.06 -18.91
CA LYS A 11 8.51 1.36 -17.47
C LYS A 11 7.57 2.49 -17.06
N ARG A 12 7.49 3.55 -17.88
CA ARG A 12 6.57 4.65 -17.63
C ARG A 12 5.12 4.18 -17.66
N PHE A 13 4.81 3.40 -18.68
CA PHE A 13 3.46 2.89 -18.88
C PHE A 13 3.05 1.97 -17.74
N GLU A 14 3.94 1.07 -17.34
CA GLU A 14 3.72 0.16 -16.21
C GLU A 14 3.49 0.92 -14.90
N ALA A 15 4.26 1.97 -14.65
CA ALA A 15 4.11 2.78 -13.44
C ALA A 15 2.73 3.45 -13.38
N ILE A 16 2.24 3.99 -14.51
CA ILE A 16 0.93 4.61 -14.59
C ILE A 16 -0.17 3.58 -14.37
N LEU A 17 -0.07 2.42 -15.02
CA LEU A 17 -1.04 1.34 -14.86
C LEU A 17 -1.04 0.80 -13.44
N LYS A 18 0.13 0.65 -12.85
CA LYS A 18 0.27 0.14 -11.48
C LYS A 18 -0.43 1.06 -10.48
N ASP A 19 -0.24 2.38 -10.60
CA ASP A 19 -0.86 3.36 -9.70
C ASP A 19 -2.39 3.35 -9.79
N ARG A 20 -2.96 2.84 -10.90
CA ARG A 20 -4.40 2.79 -11.14
C ARG A 20 -4.98 1.38 -11.11
N SER A 21 -4.17 0.37 -10.85
CA SER A 21 -4.67 -1.00 -10.77
C SER A 21 -5.48 -1.19 -9.48
N ASN A 22 -6.32 -2.22 -9.46
CA ASN A 22 -7.12 -2.52 -8.27
C ASN A 22 -6.29 -3.11 -7.14
N HIS A 23 -5.16 -3.73 -7.48
CA HIS A 23 -4.32 -4.43 -6.51
C HIS A 23 -3.00 -3.70 -6.30
N PHE A 24 -2.58 -3.58 -5.04
CA PHE A 24 -1.28 -3.00 -4.70
C PHE A 24 -0.78 -3.49 -3.36
N GLU A 25 0.52 -3.32 -3.12
CA GLU A 25 1.16 -3.72 -1.89
C GLU A 25 1.82 -2.52 -1.24
N VAL A 26 1.79 -2.49 0.09
CA VAL A 26 2.42 -1.41 0.85
C VAL A 26 3.36 -1.97 1.91
N HIS A 27 4.41 -1.20 2.20
CA HIS A 27 5.25 -1.36 3.35
C HIS A 27 4.65 -0.51 4.47
N LEU A 28 4.34 -1.14 5.60
CA LEU A 28 3.64 -0.50 6.71
C LEU A 28 4.45 -0.62 7.99
N GLU A 29 4.69 0.51 8.65
CA GLU A 29 5.33 0.55 9.97
C GLU A 29 4.36 1.14 10.97
N LEU A 30 3.97 0.36 11.96
CA LEU A 30 3.08 0.80 13.04
C LEU A 30 3.88 1.11 14.29
N LYS A 31 3.42 2.09 15.06
CA LYS A 31 4.03 2.43 16.35
C LYS A 31 3.88 1.31 17.37
N ASN A 32 2.81 0.52 17.25
CA ASN A 32 2.53 -0.59 18.15
C ASN A 32 1.76 -1.69 17.40
N SER A 33 2.08 -2.95 17.67
CA SER A 33 1.41 -4.09 17.01
C SER A 33 -0.09 -4.14 17.30
N ALA A 34 -0.54 -3.60 18.44
CA ALA A 34 -1.96 -3.52 18.77
C ALA A 34 -2.73 -2.64 17.77
N ASN A 35 -2.05 -1.74 17.08
CA ASN A 35 -2.68 -0.87 16.09
C ASN A 35 -2.99 -1.58 14.77
N LEU A 36 -2.53 -2.82 14.58
CA LEU A 36 -2.82 -3.57 13.36
C LEU A 36 -4.34 -3.77 13.18
N GLN A 37 -5.06 -4.03 14.26
CA GLN A 37 -6.52 -4.15 14.19
C GLN A 37 -7.18 -2.83 13.78
N ASP A 38 -6.67 -1.70 14.27
CA ASP A 38 -7.17 -0.38 13.90
C ASP A 38 -6.94 -0.14 12.41
N PHE A 39 -5.77 -0.53 11.91
CA PHE A 39 -5.43 -0.42 10.49
C PHE A 39 -6.39 -1.24 9.63
N VAL A 40 -6.61 -2.50 9.99
CA VAL A 40 -7.52 -3.40 9.26
C VAL A 40 -8.94 -2.81 9.23
N THR A 41 -9.42 -2.30 10.35
CA THR A 41 -10.73 -1.67 10.44
C THR A 41 -10.84 -0.45 9.52
N THR A 42 -9.80 0.40 9.53
CA THR A 42 -9.76 1.59 8.68
C THR A 42 -9.77 1.22 7.20
N ILE A 43 -8.96 0.22 6.81
CA ILE A 43 -8.89 -0.24 5.43
C ILE A 43 -10.26 -0.72 4.95
N ARG A 44 -10.97 -1.48 5.77
CA ARG A 44 -12.32 -1.95 5.43
C ARG A 44 -13.31 -0.81 5.28
N LYS A 45 -13.23 0.20 6.14
CA LYS A 45 -14.10 1.39 6.07
C LYS A 45 -13.85 2.20 4.80
N LEU A 46 -12.63 2.20 4.29
CA LEU A 46 -12.28 2.87 3.05
C LEU A 46 -12.73 2.09 1.80
N GLY A 47 -13.24 0.88 1.99
CA GLY A 47 -13.70 0.05 0.88
C GLY A 47 -12.61 -0.78 0.24
N LEU A 48 -11.51 -1.01 0.94
CA LEU A 48 -10.41 -1.84 0.48
C LEU A 48 -10.51 -3.22 1.11
N ARG A 49 -10.03 -4.22 0.38
CA ARG A 49 -9.92 -5.58 0.88
C ARG A 49 -8.46 -5.89 1.15
N ILE A 50 -8.18 -6.44 2.32
CA ILE A 50 -6.85 -6.94 2.63
C ILE A 50 -6.75 -8.37 2.13
N ASP A 51 -5.80 -8.62 1.24
CA ASP A 51 -5.57 -9.95 0.68
C ASP A 51 -4.56 -10.74 1.50
N ASP A 52 -3.54 -10.07 2.02
CA ASP A 52 -2.50 -10.71 2.81
C ASP A 52 -1.76 -9.69 3.67
N ILE A 53 -1.30 -10.13 4.83
CA ILE A 53 -0.45 -9.33 5.72
C ILE A 53 0.70 -10.23 6.18
N GLU A 54 1.93 -9.79 5.92
CA GLU A 54 3.13 -10.49 6.36
C GLU A 54 3.91 -9.62 7.32
N SER A 55 4.23 -10.17 8.48
CA SER A 55 5.07 -9.52 9.48
C SER A 55 6.54 -9.62 9.06
N ASN A 56 7.30 -8.56 9.29
CA ASN A 56 8.73 -8.54 8.99
C ASN A 56 9.53 -8.56 10.30
N PRO A 57 10.04 -9.73 10.73
CA PRO A 57 10.73 -9.87 12.01
C PRO A 57 12.10 -9.16 12.07
N ALA A 58 12.64 -8.75 10.94
CA ALA A 58 13.93 -8.05 10.91
C ALA A 58 13.92 -6.73 11.67
N TYR A 59 12.73 -6.16 11.91
CA TYR A 59 12.57 -4.87 12.58
C TYR A 59 12.17 -4.96 14.05
N VAL A 60 12.14 -6.16 14.62
CA VAL A 60 11.72 -6.38 16.01
C VAL A 60 12.55 -5.55 16.99
N SER A 61 13.85 -5.44 16.76
CA SER A 61 14.75 -4.70 17.63
C SER A 61 14.53 -3.18 17.61
N SER A 62 13.85 -2.64 16.59
CA SER A 62 13.60 -1.22 16.49
C SER A 62 12.41 -0.74 17.32
N GLY A 63 11.63 -1.67 17.87
CA GLY A 63 10.40 -1.36 18.59
C GLY A 63 9.21 -1.08 17.69
N LEU A 64 9.41 -1.10 16.38
CA LEU A 64 8.35 -0.89 15.40
C LEU A 64 7.77 -2.24 14.96
N SER A 65 6.49 -2.24 14.63
CA SER A 65 5.82 -3.38 14.03
C SER A 65 5.73 -3.14 12.53
N VAL A 66 6.44 -3.95 11.75
CA VAL A 66 6.59 -3.75 10.31
C VAL A 66 5.93 -4.88 9.54
N TYR A 67 5.15 -4.50 8.53
CA TYR A 67 4.36 -5.46 7.74
C TYR A 67 4.45 -5.13 6.26
N SER A 68 4.25 -6.18 5.45
CA SER A 68 3.94 -6.04 4.02
C SER A 68 2.47 -6.38 3.88
N VAL A 69 1.69 -5.48 3.31
CA VAL A 69 0.24 -5.63 3.20
C VAL A 69 -0.17 -5.57 1.73
N SER A 70 -0.86 -6.62 1.28
CA SER A 70 -1.45 -6.67 -0.06
C SER A 70 -2.92 -6.30 0.03
N MET A 71 -3.36 -5.36 -0.80
CA MET A 71 -4.72 -4.83 -0.77
C MET A 71 -5.33 -4.79 -2.15
N THR A 72 -6.66 -4.88 -2.20
CA THR A 72 -7.43 -4.74 -3.44
C THR A 72 -8.52 -3.70 -3.24
N ILE A 73 -8.64 -2.77 -4.17
CA ILE A 73 -9.71 -1.78 -4.20
C ILE A 73 -10.93 -2.45 -4.84
N SER A 74 -12.08 -2.45 -4.16
CA SER A 74 -13.30 -3.00 -4.74
C SER A 74 -13.79 -2.09 -5.86
N GLU A 75 -14.47 -2.66 -6.86
CA GLU A 75 -15.01 -1.88 -7.97
C GLU A 75 -15.92 -0.74 -7.51
N ARG A 76 -16.68 -0.97 -6.43
CA ARG A 76 -17.56 0.03 -5.86
C ARG A 76 -16.81 1.31 -5.47
N ASP A 77 -15.62 1.15 -4.91
CA ASP A 77 -14.85 2.26 -4.37
C ASP A 77 -13.77 2.75 -5.32
N PHE A 78 -13.57 2.06 -6.43
CA PHE A 78 -12.58 2.44 -7.43
C PHE A 78 -12.82 3.85 -7.99
N LYS A 79 -14.09 4.25 -8.10
CA LYS A 79 -14.44 5.60 -8.56
C LYS A 79 -14.03 6.68 -7.56
N LYS A 80 -14.01 6.33 -6.27
CA LYS A 80 -13.64 7.25 -5.20
C LYS A 80 -12.13 7.41 -5.09
N TYR A 81 -11.40 6.30 -5.22
CA TYR A 81 -9.93 6.30 -5.10
C TYR A 81 -9.31 5.87 -6.42
N ARG A 82 -8.93 6.84 -7.23
CA ARG A 82 -8.37 6.56 -8.57
C ARG A 82 -6.90 6.16 -8.53
N LYS A 83 -6.17 6.54 -7.49
CA LYS A 83 -4.74 6.32 -7.38
C LYS A 83 -4.37 5.77 -6.02
N HIS A 84 -3.40 4.85 -6.01
CA HIS A 84 -2.84 4.31 -4.77
C HIS A 84 -2.25 5.42 -3.90
N SER A 85 -1.62 6.41 -4.52
CA SER A 85 -1.03 7.55 -3.83
C SER A 85 -2.05 8.33 -3.00
N GLU A 86 -3.28 8.45 -3.47
CA GLU A 86 -4.35 9.13 -2.73
C GLU A 86 -4.73 8.34 -1.47
N ILE A 87 -4.78 7.02 -1.58
CA ILE A 87 -5.09 6.13 -0.47
C ILE A 87 -3.97 6.19 0.56
N ILE A 88 -2.73 6.10 0.11
CA ILE A 88 -1.55 6.14 0.98
C ILE A 88 -1.47 7.47 1.72
N GLU A 89 -1.75 8.58 1.05
CA GLU A 89 -1.74 9.89 1.66
C GLU A 89 -2.81 10.01 2.76
N ALA A 90 -4.00 9.46 2.51
CA ALA A 90 -5.06 9.42 3.52
C ALA A 90 -4.64 8.60 4.74
N LEU A 91 -3.96 7.47 4.52
CA LEU A 91 -3.49 6.61 5.61
C LEU A 91 -2.36 7.24 6.42
N ARG A 92 -1.53 8.07 5.80
CA ARG A 92 -0.44 8.77 6.51
C ARG A 92 -0.95 9.71 7.60
N SER A 93 -2.17 10.16 7.51
CA SER A 93 -2.76 11.07 8.51
C SER A 93 -3.15 10.36 9.81
N LEU A 94 -3.12 9.03 9.85
CA LEU A 94 -3.50 8.26 11.02
C LEU A 94 -2.39 8.29 12.08
N ASP A 95 -2.76 8.55 13.33
CA ASP A 95 -1.81 8.74 14.44
C ASP A 95 -0.90 7.55 14.70
N TYR A 96 -1.40 6.33 14.49
CA TYR A 96 -0.67 5.12 14.81
C TYR A 96 0.24 4.65 13.67
N ILE A 97 0.18 5.28 12.51
CA ILE A 97 1.06 4.96 11.38
C ILE A 97 2.37 5.70 11.54
N HIS A 98 3.47 4.95 11.66
CA HIS A 98 4.80 5.52 11.69
C HIS A 98 5.28 5.83 10.28
N TYR A 99 5.06 4.91 9.35
CA TYR A 99 5.47 5.04 7.96
C TYR A 99 4.65 4.11 7.07
N ILE A 100 4.31 4.58 5.88
CA ILE A 100 3.63 3.76 4.87
C ILE A 100 4.05 4.23 3.48
N GLU A 101 4.38 3.27 2.60
CA GLU A 101 4.65 3.56 1.20
C GLU A 101 4.28 2.36 0.34
N GLU A 102 4.01 2.62 -0.92
CA GLU A 102 3.73 1.55 -1.88
C GLU A 102 5.03 0.81 -2.22
N MET A 103 4.95 -0.52 -2.28
CA MET A 103 6.06 -1.38 -2.69
C MET A 103 6.05 -1.55 -4.20
N ASN A 104 7.23 -1.50 -4.77
CA ASN A 104 7.40 -1.71 -6.21
C ASN A 104 7.61 -3.17 -6.55
#